data_5e2a2672016a4bfeb9a39e1d55d02761
#
_entry.id   5e2a2672016a4bfeb9a39e1d55d02761
#
_cell.length_a   1.000
_cell.length_b   1.000
_cell.length_c   1.000
_cell.angle_alpha   90.00
_cell.angle_beta   90.00
_cell.angle_gamma   90.00
#
_symmetry.space_group_name_H-M   'P 1'
#
loop_
_entity.id
_entity.type
_entity.pdbx_description
1 polymer ?
#
loop_
_entity_poly.entity_id
_entity_poly.type
_entity_poly.pdbx_seq_one_letter_code
_entity_poly.pdbx_strand_id
1 'polypeptide(L)'
;MAKWNMIPSAEGPFKGLDAMARYCFGLLYNRYQLSMRKHSEGDSRFSEVRTVRLCDAFPYRPSMRNDTSEISMSYAFCIYTQGDLAREMGCTDRTVRRCLEDLRRAGVIETKREGYNGALRFFFPPVVYEYFVREERLKEYNAILAGREG
;
A
#
# COMPACT_ATOMS: atom_id res chain seq x y z
N MET A 1 20.96 -8.47 3.14
CA MET A 1 19.69 -9.11 3.44
C MET A 1 18.98 -9.58 2.19
N ALA A 2 18.52 -10.78 2.21
CA ALA A 2 17.78 -11.28 1.07
C ALA A 2 16.55 -10.41 0.80
N LYS A 3 16.38 -10.06 -0.44
CA LYS A 3 15.19 -9.34 -0.84
C LYS A 3 14.05 -10.33 -0.96
N TRP A 4 13.05 -10.11 -0.18
CA TRP A 4 11.83 -10.92 -0.24
C TRP A 4 10.65 -9.99 -0.38
N ASN A 5 9.66 -10.48 -1.10
CA ASN A 5 8.42 -9.74 -1.21
C ASN A 5 7.58 -10.06 0.02
N MET A 6 7.17 -9.02 0.71
CA MET A 6 6.30 -9.20 1.86
C MET A 6 4.92 -9.61 1.36
N ILE A 7 4.51 -10.83 1.72
CA ILE A 7 3.16 -11.30 1.44
C ILE A 7 2.39 -11.16 2.75
N PRO A 8 1.39 -10.27 2.80
CA PRO A 8 0.63 -10.12 4.04
C PRO A 8 -0.17 -11.38 4.36
N SER A 9 -0.34 -11.66 5.65
CA SER A 9 -1.21 -12.72 6.11
C SER A 9 -2.67 -12.40 5.80
N ALA A 10 -3.53 -13.41 5.74
CA ALA A 10 -4.97 -13.23 5.49
C ALA A 10 -5.68 -12.72 6.74
N GLU A 11 -5.23 -11.57 7.25
CA GLU A 11 -5.71 -10.95 8.48
C GLU A 11 -5.98 -9.48 8.24
N GLY A 12 -6.74 -8.84 9.14
CA GLY A 12 -7.05 -7.43 9.06
C GLY A 12 -7.65 -7.06 7.71
N PRO A 13 -7.11 -6.05 7.02
CA PRO A 13 -7.67 -5.62 5.73
C PRO A 13 -7.48 -6.65 4.62
N PHE A 14 -6.64 -7.66 4.83
CA PHE A 14 -6.37 -8.72 3.84
C PHE A 14 -7.19 -9.97 4.07
N LYS A 15 -8.07 -9.97 5.06
CA LYS A 15 -8.94 -11.10 5.36
C LYS A 15 -9.84 -11.39 4.16
N GLY A 16 -9.94 -12.65 3.78
CA GLY A 16 -10.77 -13.08 2.66
C GLY A 16 -10.07 -13.02 1.31
N LEU A 17 -8.86 -12.47 1.23
CA LEU A 17 -8.08 -12.48 -0.01
C LEU A 17 -7.30 -13.79 -0.12
N ASP A 18 -7.30 -14.37 -1.32
CA ASP A 18 -6.53 -15.59 -1.55
C ASP A 18 -5.02 -15.30 -1.63
N ALA A 19 -4.22 -16.35 -1.68
CA ALA A 19 -2.77 -16.23 -1.69
C ALA A 19 -2.25 -15.46 -2.90
N MET A 20 -2.86 -15.64 -4.08
CA MET A 20 -2.43 -14.93 -5.28
C MET A 20 -2.68 -13.44 -5.18
N ALA A 21 -3.84 -13.04 -4.68
CA ALA A 21 -4.14 -11.62 -4.48
C ALA A 21 -3.18 -10.99 -3.46
N ARG A 22 -2.89 -11.68 -2.36
CA ARG A 22 -1.95 -11.20 -1.34
C ARG A 22 -0.52 -11.11 -1.89
N TYR A 23 -0.13 -12.04 -2.72
CA TYR A 23 1.18 -11.98 -3.39
C TYR A 23 1.25 -10.79 -4.34
N CYS A 24 0.20 -10.57 -5.12
CA CYS A 24 0.09 -9.40 -6.00
C CYS A 24 0.25 -8.10 -5.20
N PHE A 25 -0.44 -8.00 -4.07
CA PHE A 25 -0.30 -6.86 -3.17
C PHE A 25 1.15 -6.67 -2.73
N GLY A 26 1.82 -7.75 -2.33
CA GLY A 26 3.21 -7.69 -1.89
C GLY A 26 4.16 -7.12 -2.94
N LEU A 27 3.99 -7.53 -4.19
CA LEU A 27 4.79 -6.99 -5.30
C LEU A 27 4.54 -5.49 -5.49
N LEU A 28 3.29 -5.07 -5.47
CA LEU A 28 2.92 -3.66 -5.60
C LEU A 28 3.47 -2.83 -4.45
N TYR A 29 3.29 -3.30 -3.23
CA TYR A 29 3.70 -2.59 -2.03
C TYR A 29 5.22 -2.45 -1.93
N ASN A 30 5.94 -3.49 -2.34
CA ASN A 30 7.40 -3.46 -2.37
C ASN A 30 7.90 -2.37 -3.33
N ARG A 31 7.29 -2.24 -4.50
CA ARG A 31 7.63 -1.19 -5.46
C ARG A 31 7.22 0.20 -4.96
N TYR A 32 6.10 0.28 -4.27
CA TYR A 32 5.62 1.52 -3.65
C TYR A 32 6.61 2.04 -2.59
N GLN A 33 7.16 1.16 -1.78
CA GLN A 33 8.17 1.55 -0.77
C GLN A 33 9.39 2.18 -1.43
N LEU A 34 9.78 1.69 -2.60
CA LEU A 34 10.87 2.28 -3.37
C LEU A 34 10.51 3.70 -3.84
N SER A 35 9.28 3.90 -4.29
CA SER A 35 8.80 5.24 -4.69
C SER A 35 8.78 6.20 -3.51
N MET A 36 8.39 5.75 -2.32
CA MET A 36 8.42 6.57 -1.11
C MET A 36 9.84 6.98 -0.75
N ARG A 37 10.78 6.08 -0.88
CA ARG A 37 12.20 6.38 -0.64
C ARG A 37 12.70 7.46 -1.59
N LYS A 38 12.39 7.33 -2.88
CA LYS A 38 12.76 8.34 -3.88
C LYS A 38 12.17 9.70 -3.57
N HIS A 39 10.90 9.74 -3.15
CA HIS A 39 10.26 10.98 -2.77
C HIS A 39 10.97 11.63 -1.58
N SER A 40 11.35 10.86 -0.58
CA SER A 40 12.08 11.39 0.59
C SER A 40 13.47 11.91 0.21
N GLU A 41 14.03 11.46 -0.90
CA GLU A 41 15.31 11.91 -1.44
C GLU A 41 15.17 13.08 -2.40
N GLY A 42 13.95 13.62 -2.56
CA GLY A 42 13.69 14.77 -3.41
C GLY A 42 13.23 14.45 -4.82
N ASP A 43 13.07 13.17 -5.17
CA ASP A 43 12.58 12.75 -6.49
C ASP A 43 11.06 12.65 -6.46
N SER A 44 10.39 13.61 -7.10
CA SER A 44 8.93 13.71 -7.10
C SER A 44 8.25 13.07 -8.30
N ARG A 45 8.98 12.31 -9.13
CA ARG A 45 8.40 11.70 -10.34
C ARG A 45 7.33 10.66 -10.04
N PHE A 46 7.38 10.05 -8.86
CA PHE A 46 6.46 8.99 -8.45
C PHE A 46 5.59 9.42 -7.27
N SER A 47 5.18 10.68 -7.27
CA SER A 47 4.26 11.21 -6.29
C SER A 47 3.40 12.29 -6.93
N GLU A 48 2.21 12.49 -6.37
CA GLU A 48 1.34 13.57 -6.77
C GLU A 48 0.84 14.32 -5.54
N VAL A 49 0.58 15.62 -5.69
CA VAL A 49 0.02 16.43 -4.63
C VAL A 49 -1.50 16.44 -4.76
N ARG A 50 -2.19 16.20 -3.65
CA ARG A 50 -3.64 16.27 -3.59
C ARG A 50 -4.06 17.20 -2.46
N THR A 51 -5.17 17.91 -2.67
CA THR A 51 -5.83 18.65 -1.60
C THR A 51 -6.86 17.73 -0.96
N VAL A 52 -6.71 17.48 0.33
CA VAL A 52 -7.54 16.52 1.07
C VAL A 52 -7.96 17.12 2.40
N ARG A 53 -9.05 16.61 2.98
CA ARG A 53 -9.46 16.98 4.33
C ARG A 53 -8.68 16.15 5.34
N LEU A 54 -8.34 16.76 6.47
CA LEU A 54 -7.59 16.07 7.53
C LEU A 54 -8.31 14.82 8.00
N CYS A 55 -9.62 14.84 8.14
CA CYS A 55 -10.38 13.65 8.55
C CYS A 55 -10.26 12.50 7.55
N ASP A 56 -10.12 12.79 6.26
CA ASP A 56 -9.95 11.75 5.24
C ASP A 56 -8.52 11.27 5.14
N ALA A 57 -7.56 12.16 5.36
CA ALA A 57 -6.13 11.81 5.32
C ALA A 57 -5.71 10.96 6.52
N PHE A 58 -6.32 11.20 7.68
CA PHE A 58 -5.96 10.54 8.93
C PHE A 58 -7.21 9.98 9.64
N PRO A 59 -7.95 9.05 9.00
CA PRO A 59 -9.23 8.58 9.55
C PRO A 59 -9.09 7.80 10.86
N TYR A 60 -7.88 7.31 11.18
CA TYR A 60 -7.63 6.53 12.38
C TYR A 60 -7.07 7.35 13.54
N ARG A 61 -6.98 8.68 13.39
CA ARG A 61 -6.57 9.58 14.47
C ARG A 61 -7.80 10.24 15.08
N PRO A 62 -8.13 9.96 16.35
CA PRO A 62 -9.32 10.53 16.97
C PRO A 62 -9.34 12.05 16.96
N SER A 63 -8.18 12.71 17.11
CA SER A 63 -8.07 14.16 17.11
C SER A 63 -8.44 14.81 15.77
N MET A 64 -8.42 14.03 14.68
CA MET A 64 -8.69 14.52 13.33
C MET A 64 -10.00 14.02 12.74
N ARG A 65 -10.75 13.23 13.51
CA ARG A 65 -11.98 12.59 13.04
C ARG A 65 -13.01 13.55 12.46
N ASN A 66 -13.15 14.72 13.09
CA ASN A 66 -14.13 15.72 12.68
C ASN A 66 -13.49 16.97 12.05
N ASP A 67 -12.19 16.89 11.73
CA ASP A 67 -11.47 18.03 11.18
C ASP A 67 -11.61 18.01 9.66
N THR A 68 -12.38 18.95 9.13
CA THR A 68 -12.63 19.10 7.69
C THR A 68 -11.70 20.10 7.03
N SER A 69 -10.67 20.57 7.74
CA SER A 69 -9.68 21.49 7.18
C SER A 69 -8.97 20.83 6.00
N GLU A 70 -8.77 21.59 4.94
CA GLU A 70 -8.09 21.12 3.75
C GLU A 70 -6.59 21.37 3.85
N ILE A 71 -5.82 20.37 3.46
CA ILE A 71 -4.36 20.45 3.39
C ILE A 71 -3.89 19.87 2.07
N SER A 72 -2.71 20.29 1.64
CA SER A 72 -2.04 19.67 0.49
C SER A 72 -1.10 18.59 0.99
N MET A 73 -1.25 17.40 0.45
CA MET A 73 -0.38 16.25 0.80
C MET A 73 0.18 15.61 -0.46
N SER A 74 1.42 15.14 -0.35
CA SER A 74 2.04 14.35 -1.40
C SER A 74 1.73 12.87 -1.19
N TYR A 75 1.30 12.22 -2.25
CA TYR A 75 0.99 10.79 -2.25
C TYR A 75 1.93 10.08 -3.21
N ALA A 76 2.74 9.18 -2.69
CA ALA A 76 3.58 8.34 -3.52
C ALA A 76 2.72 7.30 -4.24
N PHE A 77 3.16 6.91 -5.42
CA PHE A 77 2.53 5.82 -6.17
C PHE A 77 3.59 4.98 -6.84
N CYS A 78 3.24 3.76 -7.18
CA CYS A 78 4.09 2.94 -8.05
C CYS A 78 3.38 2.66 -9.36
N ILE A 79 4.18 2.35 -10.37
CA ILE A 79 3.69 2.03 -11.69
C ILE A 79 4.03 0.57 -11.96
N TYR A 80 3.03 -0.17 -12.44
CA TYR A 80 3.20 -1.58 -12.80
C TYR A 80 2.26 -1.88 -13.96
N THR A 81 2.77 -2.50 -15.01
CA THR A 81 1.91 -2.97 -16.07
C THR A 81 1.33 -4.34 -15.69
N GLN A 82 0.14 -4.64 -16.20
CA GLN A 82 -0.46 -5.95 -15.97
C GLN A 82 0.44 -7.07 -16.53
N GLY A 83 1.08 -6.83 -17.67
CA GLY A 83 2.00 -7.77 -18.26
C GLY A 83 3.20 -8.08 -17.36
N ASP A 84 3.78 -7.05 -16.74
CA ASP A 84 4.89 -7.24 -15.81
C ASP A 84 4.46 -7.98 -14.56
N LEU A 85 3.28 -7.66 -14.02
CA LEU A 85 2.72 -8.38 -12.88
C LEU A 85 2.49 -9.85 -13.22
N ALA A 86 1.89 -10.12 -14.37
CA ALA A 86 1.64 -11.50 -14.82
C ALA A 86 2.93 -12.29 -14.93
N ARG A 87 3.97 -11.67 -15.46
CA ARG A 87 5.27 -12.31 -15.64
C ARG A 87 5.91 -12.63 -14.29
N GLU A 88 5.91 -11.67 -13.37
CA GLU A 88 6.48 -11.88 -12.04
C GLU A 88 5.69 -12.87 -11.21
N MET A 89 4.37 -12.87 -11.34
CA MET A 89 3.50 -13.78 -10.61
C MET A 89 3.44 -15.18 -11.25
N GLY A 90 3.93 -15.31 -12.48
CA GLY A 90 3.88 -16.58 -13.20
C GLY A 90 2.45 -17.00 -13.56
N CYS A 91 1.59 -16.03 -13.90
CA CYS A 91 0.20 -16.30 -14.21
C CYS A 91 -0.26 -15.51 -15.44
N THR A 92 -1.53 -15.66 -15.81
CA THR A 92 -2.11 -14.97 -16.97
C THR A 92 -2.54 -13.55 -16.60
N ASP A 93 -2.71 -12.71 -17.62
CA ASP A 93 -3.27 -11.37 -17.44
C ASP A 93 -4.65 -11.41 -16.79
N ARG A 94 -5.44 -12.42 -17.12
CA ARG A 94 -6.77 -12.62 -16.54
C ARG A 94 -6.68 -12.80 -15.02
N THR A 95 -5.74 -13.60 -14.56
CA THR A 95 -5.51 -13.81 -13.13
C THR A 95 -5.08 -12.50 -12.45
N VAL A 96 -4.20 -11.73 -13.10
CA VAL A 96 -3.78 -10.42 -12.58
C VAL A 96 -4.99 -9.49 -12.43
N ARG A 97 -5.83 -9.41 -13.46
CA ARG A 97 -7.03 -8.55 -13.40
C ARG A 97 -7.95 -8.95 -12.25
N ARG A 98 -8.14 -10.24 -12.03
CA ARG A 98 -8.92 -10.74 -10.90
C ARG A 98 -8.30 -10.32 -9.57
N CYS A 99 -6.98 -10.50 -9.42
CA CYS A 99 -6.28 -10.11 -8.20
C CYS A 99 -6.41 -8.61 -7.92
N LEU A 100 -6.23 -7.78 -8.94
CA LEU A 100 -6.35 -6.33 -8.80
C LEU A 100 -7.78 -5.93 -8.41
N GLU A 101 -8.77 -6.58 -9.01
CA GLU A 101 -10.18 -6.31 -8.68
C GLU A 101 -10.47 -6.69 -7.22
N ASP A 102 -9.98 -7.85 -6.79
CA ASP A 102 -10.15 -8.29 -5.40
C ASP A 102 -9.48 -7.32 -4.43
N LEU A 103 -8.29 -6.84 -4.76
CA LEU A 103 -7.56 -5.87 -3.93
C LEU A 103 -8.29 -4.51 -3.86
N ARG A 104 -8.84 -4.03 -4.98
CA ARG A 104 -9.65 -2.81 -4.98
C ARG A 104 -10.90 -2.97 -4.13
N ARG A 105 -11.58 -4.10 -4.27
CA ARG A 105 -12.80 -4.40 -3.53
C ARG A 105 -12.53 -4.49 -2.03
N ALA A 106 -11.36 -5.01 -1.65
CA ALA A 106 -10.93 -5.05 -0.26
C ALA A 106 -10.51 -3.68 0.28
N GLY A 107 -10.35 -2.69 -0.58
CA GLY A 107 -9.97 -1.33 -0.17
C GLY A 107 -8.50 -1.18 0.20
N VAL A 108 -7.63 -2.10 -0.24
CA VAL A 108 -6.20 -2.05 0.09
C VAL A 108 -5.34 -1.44 -1.02
N ILE A 109 -5.91 -1.20 -2.19
CA ILE A 109 -5.27 -0.43 -3.25
C ILE A 109 -6.27 0.53 -3.87
N GLU A 110 -5.73 1.62 -4.42
CA GLU A 110 -6.45 2.54 -5.28
C GLU A 110 -5.67 2.64 -6.58
N THR A 111 -6.36 2.61 -7.71
CA THR A 111 -5.71 2.68 -9.02
C THR A 111 -6.16 3.91 -9.77
N LYS A 112 -5.23 4.48 -10.53
CA LYS A 112 -5.50 5.63 -11.38
C LYS A 112 -4.77 5.43 -12.70
N ARG A 113 -5.49 5.58 -13.81
CA ARG A 113 -4.88 5.48 -15.13
C ARG A 113 -4.57 6.87 -15.64
N GLU A 114 -3.36 7.04 -16.17
CA GLU A 114 -2.95 8.31 -16.76
C GLU A 114 -3.23 8.27 -18.26
N GLY A 115 -4.22 9.04 -18.68
CA GLY A 115 -4.62 9.08 -20.08
C GLY A 115 -5.31 7.80 -20.54
N TYR A 116 -5.55 7.71 -21.85
CA TYR A 116 -6.31 6.60 -22.44
C TYR A 116 -5.56 5.26 -22.40
N ASN A 117 -4.26 5.28 -22.74
CA ASN A 117 -3.40 4.11 -22.74
C ASN A 117 -2.31 4.18 -21.69
N GLY A 118 -2.49 5.01 -20.67
CA GLY A 118 -1.50 5.20 -19.63
C GLY A 118 -1.34 3.98 -18.75
N ALA A 119 -0.15 3.83 -18.17
CA ALA A 119 0.11 2.80 -17.18
C ALA A 119 -0.72 3.05 -15.92
N LEU A 120 -1.06 1.97 -15.22
CA LEU A 120 -1.77 2.09 -13.95
C LEU A 120 -0.83 2.60 -12.86
N ARG A 121 -1.29 3.60 -12.14
CA ARG A 121 -0.67 4.07 -10.91
C ARG A 121 -1.39 3.43 -9.74
N PHE A 122 -0.61 2.93 -8.79
CA PHE A 122 -1.13 2.26 -7.61
C PHE A 122 -0.83 3.08 -6.37
N PHE A 123 -1.88 3.44 -5.66
CA PHE A 123 -1.80 4.14 -4.38
C PHE A 123 -2.31 3.22 -3.28
N PHE A 124 -1.89 3.48 -2.06
CA PHE A 124 -2.28 2.66 -0.92
C PHE A 124 -3.05 3.51 0.08
N PRO A 125 -4.30 3.14 0.37
CA PRO A 125 -5.14 3.90 1.31
C PRO A 125 -4.59 3.89 2.74
N PRO A 126 -5.05 4.82 3.58
CA PRO A 126 -4.58 4.92 4.97
C PRO A 126 -4.72 3.63 5.79
N VAL A 127 -5.70 2.77 5.49
CA VAL A 127 -5.87 1.50 6.20
C VAL A 127 -4.64 0.61 6.10
N VAL A 128 -3.96 0.63 4.95
CA VAL A 128 -2.75 -0.16 4.72
C VAL A 128 -1.61 0.37 5.58
N TYR A 129 -1.40 1.67 5.56
CA TYR A 129 -0.37 2.31 6.37
C TYR A 129 -0.58 2.03 7.86
N GLU A 130 -1.80 2.25 8.35
CA GLU A 130 -2.12 2.01 9.75
C GLU A 130 -1.90 0.56 10.16
N TYR A 131 -2.26 -0.38 9.30
CA TYR A 131 -2.05 -1.80 9.56
C TYR A 131 -0.57 -2.13 9.78
N PHE A 132 0.29 -1.68 8.87
CA PHE A 132 1.72 -1.98 8.96
C PHE A 132 2.41 -1.23 10.09
N VAL A 133 2.01 -0.01 10.38
CA VAL A 133 2.55 0.74 11.52
C VAL A 133 2.20 0.05 12.84
N ARG A 134 0.97 -0.45 12.97
CA ARG A 134 0.56 -1.20 14.17
C ARG A 134 1.37 -2.48 14.34
N GLU A 135 1.60 -3.21 13.25
CA GLU A 135 2.40 -4.43 13.28
C GLU A 135 3.83 -4.14 13.76
N GLU A 136 4.44 -3.09 13.25
CA GLU A 136 5.78 -2.67 13.68
C GLU A 136 5.82 -2.32 15.16
N ARG A 137 4.86 -1.52 15.61
CA ARG A 137 4.79 -1.12 17.02
C ARG A 137 4.61 -2.31 17.95
N LEU A 138 3.81 -3.27 17.54
CA LEU A 138 3.58 -4.47 18.31
C LEU A 138 4.87 -5.30 18.42
N LYS A 139 5.60 -5.44 17.34
CA LYS A 139 6.88 -6.13 17.33
C LYS A 139 7.89 -5.47 18.26
N GLU A 140 7.99 -4.14 18.21
CA GLU A 140 8.88 -3.38 19.09
C GLU A 140 8.51 -3.56 20.54
N TYR A 141 7.22 -3.48 20.86
CA TYR A 141 6.72 -3.66 22.22
C TYR A 141 7.05 -5.05 22.75
N ASN A 142 6.80 -6.09 21.95
CA ASN A 142 7.10 -7.46 22.33
C ASN A 142 8.59 -7.70 22.53
N ALA A 143 9.44 -7.07 21.72
CA ALA A 143 10.89 -7.13 21.88
C ALA A 143 11.35 -6.50 23.20
N ILE A 144 10.75 -5.37 23.59
CA ILE A 144 11.03 -4.72 24.85
C ILE A 144 10.63 -5.62 26.03
N LEU A 145 9.43 -6.21 25.96
CA LEU A 145 8.96 -7.13 27.02
C LEU A 145 9.87 -8.34 27.14
N ALA A 146 10.29 -8.93 26.03
CA ALA A 146 11.22 -10.07 26.05
C ALA A 146 12.55 -9.71 26.69
N GLY A 147 13.06 -8.51 26.41
CA GLY A 147 14.30 -8.02 27.03
C GLY A 147 14.19 -7.81 28.51
N ARG A 148 13.01 -7.46 29.02
CA ARG A 148 12.80 -7.27 30.48
C ARG A 148 12.69 -8.59 31.24
N GLU A 149 12.25 -9.63 30.57
CA GLU A 149 12.08 -10.96 31.18
C GLU A 149 13.39 -11.75 31.19
N GLY A 150 14.31 -11.37 30.36
CA GLY A 150 15.63 -11.96 30.30
C GLY A 150 16.61 -11.28 31.22
#